data_caca5568e61627c2bc27b147544aeb92
#
_entry.id   caca5568e61627c2bc27b147544aeb92
#
_cell.length_a   1.000
_cell.length_b   1.000
_cell.length_c   1.000
_cell.angle_alpha   90.00
_cell.angle_beta   90.00
_cell.angle_gamma   90.00
#
_symmetry.space_group_name_H-M   'P 1'
#
loop_
_entity.id
_entity.type
_entity.pdbx_description
1 polymer ?
#
loop_
_entity_poly.entity_id
_entity_poly.type
_entity_poly.pdbx_seq_one_letter_code
_entity_poly.pdbx_strand_id
1 'polypeptide(L)'
;MNPVKFYLLTDTHYFEESLGVEGKAFEDYMQKEQYFMKGSSAIIKSVFDRISKDTETNIVIIPGDLSKNGELESHKSFIKELYALKESGKKIFVITAGHDYGSAFAFKNDQWIDVEGTEFSALTDMYKDFGHGEALAFDEMTHSYMAQITENVRMLAICCDSENQPKGAMDDRLMAWAKEQLDKAKADNCSVFVICHYPIIPPVPVFDLVGDTKVKEWRKVATFLADNDVELVLTGHMHIQSINEFYSENGNRLIDVCTACLVGSPAKYRKITVDENAILNVETLDVGDFGGVPEGVDAQEYFDNQFRNSIVTRVTRALDGGKGIVKHLKKLGKKFVLTGKVGTLGRILFIRLDKSLKNKPIKDLIGEVGLAIFTGDMPYVEGTPVHTALCKVLKRFSFVIKKVEPKLQKGDVKTDLKEMLLNTVGNNKGYSDNNAEFQLKK
;
A
#
# COMPACT_ATOMS: atom_id res chain seq x y z
N MET A 1 -9.35 -22.72 4.95
CA MET A 1 -7.97 -22.66 4.44
C MET A 1 -7.09 -23.54 5.32
N ASN A 2 -6.14 -24.28 4.75
CA ASN A 2 -5.21 -25.12 5.50
C ASN A 2 -4.16 -24.29 6.26
N PRO A 3 -3.51 -24.87 7.31
CA PRO A 3 -2.52 -24.16 8.11
C PRO A 3 -1.33 -23.68 7.30
N VAL A 4 -0.93 -22.43 7.52
CA VAL A 4 0.25 -21.80 6.91
C VAL A 4 0.69 -20.60 7.72
N LYS A 5 2.00 -20.32 7.77
CA LYS A 5 2.53 -19.08 8.34
C LYS A 5 3.68 -18.51 7.52
N PHE A 6 3.71 -17.19 7.39
CA PHE A 6 4.72 -16.49 6.62
C PHE A 6 4.86 -15.02 7.05
N TYR A 7 5.98 -14.42 6.69
CA TYR A 7 6.15 -12.98 6.73
C TYR A 7 5.70 -12.35 5.41
N LEU A 8 5.02 -11.21 5.51
CA LEU A 8 4.57 -10.39 4.39
C LEU A 8 5.23 -9.02 4.49
N LEU A 9 6.06 -8.71 3.51
CA LEU A 9 6.70 -7.42 3.32
C LEU A 9 6.31 -6.90 1.95
N THR A 10 6.16 -5.61 1.77
CA THR A 10 5.81 -5.04 0.46
C THR A 10 6.46 -3.68 0.27
N ASP A 11 6.54 -3.24 -0.98
CA ASP A 11 7.03 -1.90 -1.32
C ASP A 11 8.39 -1.64 -0.66
N THR A 12 9.35 -2.54 -0.92
CA THR A 12 10.70 -2.46 -0.37
C THR A 12 11.48 -1.31 -0.99
N HIS A 13 11.14 -0.88 -2.20
CA HIS A 13 11.73 0.26 -2.90
C HIS A 13 13.22 0.39 -2.65
N TYR A 14 13.92 -0.74 -2.77
CA TYR A 14 15.36 -0.77 -2.56
C TYR A 14 16.04 0.22 -3.49
N PHE A 15 16.85 1.11 -2.93
CA PHE A 15 17.66 2.05 -3.70
C PHE A 15 19.12 1.87 -3.33
N GLU A 16 19.96 1.57 -4.33
CA GLU A 16 21.39 1.38 -4.12
C GLU A 16 22.08 2.70 -3.86
N GLU A 17 22.78 2.83 -2.71
CA GLU A 17 23.38 4.08 -2.25
C GLU A 17 24.40 4.66 -3.24
N SER A 18 25.08 3.81 -4.02
CA SER A 18 26.03 4.23 -5.05
C SER A 18 25.39 5.06 -6.18
N LEU A 19 24.06 5.01 -6.31
CA LEU A 19 23.28 5.85 -7.23
C LEU A 19 23.12 7.28 -6.72
N GLY A 20 23.54 7.57 -5.48
CA GLY A 20 23.56 8.89 -4.86
C GLY A 20 22.40 9.13 -3.91
N VAL A 21 22.75 9.37 -2.65
CA VAL A 21 21.79 9.62 -1.56
C VAL A 21 22.07 10.93 -0.83
N GLU A 22 22.72 11.85 -1.52
CA GLU A 22 23.14 13.16 -0.97
C GLU A 22 23.05 14.27 -2.02
N GLY A 23 23.12 15.51 -1.56
CA GLY A 23 23.07 16.69 -2.38
C GLY A 23 21.68 17.25 -2.60
N LYS A 24 21.64 18.48 -3.13
CA LYS A 24 20.38 19.24 -3.24
C LYS A 24 19.34 18.56 -4.14
N ALA A 25 19.74 17.94 -5.23
CA ALA A 25 18.81 17.26 -6.14
C ALA A 25 18.12 16.08 -5.44
N PHE A 26 18.88 15.30 -4.66
CA PHE A 26 18.33 14.22 -3.84
C PHE A 26 17.40 14.74 -2.74
N GLU A 27 17.82 15.77 -2.00
CA GLU A 27 16.99 16.38 -0.95
C GLU A 27 15.67 16.95 -1.49
N ASP A 28 15.72 17.68 -2.62
CA ASP A 28 14.53 18.23 -3.28
C ASP A 28 13.58 17.10 -3.77
N TYR A 29 14.13 15.94 -4.15
CA TYR A 29 13.35 14.75 -4.49
C TYR A 29 12.71 14.15 -3.25
N MET A 30 13.48 13.91 -2.18
CA MET A 30 13.01 13.30 -0.94
C MET A 30 11.89 14.07 -0.23
N GLN A 31 11.85 15.40 -0.36
CA GLN A 31 10.75 16.21 0.18
C GLN A 31 9.37 15.85 -0.39
N LYS A 32 9.32 15.10 -1.49
CA LYS A 32 8.10 14.73 -2.20
C LYS A 32 7.73 13.28 -1.98
N GLU A 33 8.69 12.49 -1.57
CA GLU A 33 8.56 11.05 -1.44
C GLU A 33 8.07 10.64 -0.04
N GLN A 34 7.48 9.46 0.01
CA GLN A 34 7.02 8.85 1.26
C GLN A 34 8.12 8.00 1.88
N TYR A 35 8.95 7.35 1.04
CA TYR A 35 9.97 6.42 1.48
C TYR A 35 11.29 7.11 1.84
N PHE A 36 12.05 6.44 2.69
CA PHE A 36 13.37 6.86 3.14
C PHE A 36 14.45 6.16 2.30
N MET A 37 14.72 6.68 1.09
CA MET A 37 15.66 6.07 0.13
C MET A 37 17.07 5.89 0.72
N LYS A 38 17.59 6.91 1.40
CA LYS A 38 18.94 6.89 2.01
C LYS A 38 19.15 5.73 2.99
N GLY A 39 18.09 5.27 3.63
CA GLY A 39 18.15 4.17 4.59
C GLY A 39 17.47 2.89 4.12
N SER A 40 17.04 2.80 2.87
CA SER A 40 16.26 1.63 2.40
C SER A 40 17.03 0.32 2.58
N SER A 41 18.31 0.28 2.23
CA SER A 41 19.17 -0.90 2.41
C SER A 41 19.32 -1.27 3.89
N ALA A 42 19.54 -0.29 4.78
CA ALA A 42 19.70 -0.53 6.20
C ALA A 42 18.41 -1.05 6.86
N ILE A 43 17.26 -0.49 6.48
CA ILE A 43 15.94 -0.96 6.96
C ILE A 43 15.73 -2.41 6.54
N ILE A 44 15.92 -2.72 5.26
CA ILE A 44 15.70 -4.07 4.71
C ILE A 44 16.63 -5.08 5.40
N LYS A 45 17.91 -4.77 5.53
CA LYS A 45 18.87 -5.61 6.26
C LYS A 45 18.43 -5.85 7.71
N SER A 46 18.06 -4.81 8.43
CA SER A 46 17.62 -4.93 9.82
C SER A 46 16.37 -5.82 9.96
N VAL A 47 15.42 -5.72 9.03
CA VAL A 47 14.23 -6.58 9.01
C VAL A 47 14.59 -8.02 8.64
N PHE A 48 15.42 -8.22 7.61
CA PHE A 48 15.88 -9.55 7.18
C PHE A 48 16.69 -10.26 8.27
N ASP A 49 17.55 -9.53 9.00
CA ASP A 49 18.28 -10.05 10.16
C ASP A 49 17.37 -10.53 11.30
N ARG A 50 16.22 -9.87 11.49
CA ARG A 50 15.22 -10.31 12.49
C ARG A 50 14.46 -11.53 12.00
N ILE A 51 14.02 -11.52 10.73
CA ILE A 51 13.33 -12.65 10.12
C ILE A 51 14.23 -13.89 10.06
N SER A 52 15.52 -13.74 9.78
CA SER A 52 16.48 -14.87 9.70
C SER A 52 16.60 -15.61 11.03
N LYS A 53 16.43 -14.92 12.16
CA LYS A 53 16.52 -15.48 13.51
C LYS A 53 15.24 -16.21 13.97
N ASP A 54 14.10 -15.98 13.31
CA ASP A 54 12.88 -16.74 13.60
C ASP A 54 12.96 -18.12 12.96
N THR A 55 13.10 -19.16 13.78
CA THR A 55 13.19 -20.57 13.32
C THR A 55 11.83 -21.21 13.07
N GLU A 56 10.75 -20.54 13.45
CA GLU A 56 9.39 -21.09 13.33
C GLU A 56 8.70 -20.70 12.02
N THR A 57 9.04 -19.53 11.44
CA THR A 57 8.43 -19.02 10.23
C THR A 57 9.45 -18.98 9.11
N ASN A 58 9.34 -19.88 8.14
CA ASN A 58 10.35 -20.09 7.11
C ASN A 58 9.98 -19.53 5.73
N ILE A 59 8.81 -18.91 5.61
CA ILE A 59 8.31 -18.36 4.34
C ILE A 59 8.28 -16.84 4.43
N VAL A 60 8.74 -16.18 3.36
CA VAL A 60 8.71 -14.72 3.18
C VAL A 60 8.06 -14.40 1.83
N ILE A 61 7.11 -13.51 1.81
CA ILE A 61 6.35 -13.10 0.62
C ILE A 61 6.50 -11.60 0.42
N ILE A 62 6.84 -11.17 -0.81
CA ILE A 62 7.06 -9.76 -1.16
C ILE A 62 6.26 -9.43 -2.43
N PRO A 63 5.04 -8.89 -2.31
CA PRO A 63 4.16 -8.61 -3.45
C PRO A 63 4.48 -7.28 -4.14
N GLY A 64 5.68 -7.13 -4.73
CA GLY A 64 5.99 -6.07 -5.69
C GLY A 64 6.65 -4.80 -5.13
N ASP A 65 7.02 -3.93 -6.05
CA ASP A 65 7.79 -2.72 -5.84
C ASP A 65 9.09 -2.99 -5.04
N LEU A 66 9.88 -3.91 -5.60
CA LEU A 66 11.13 -4.42 -5.00
C LEU A 66 12.23 -3.37 -5.06
N SER A 67 12.35 -2.69 -6.21
CA SER A 67 13.29 -1.59 -6.45
C SER A 67 12.60 -0.23 -6.44
N LYS A 68 13.39 0.84 -6.44
CA LYS A 68 12.83 2.20 -6.41
C LYS A 68 12.18 2.60 -7.73
N ASN A 69 12.86 2.38 -8.86
CA ASN A 69 12.36 2.67 -10.22
C ASN A 69 13.00 1.76 -11.27
N GLY A 70 13.29 0.51 -10.95
CA GLY A 70 13.87 -0.43 -11.89
C GLY A 70 15.35 -0.23 -12.15
N GLU A 71 16.10 0.48 -11.29
CA GLU A 71 17.54 0.62 -11.43
C GLU A 71 18.22 -0.76 -11.33
N LEU A 72 18.99 -1.12 -12.36
CA LEU A 72 19.64 -2.43 -12.43
C LEU A 72 20.55 -2.70 -11.21
N GLU A 73 21.27 -1.67 -10.73
CA GLU A 73 22.12 -1.80 -9.55
C GLU A 73 21.31 -1.99 -8.26
N SER A 74 20.13 -1.36 -8.15
CA SER A 74 19.20 -1.58 -7.03
C SER A 74 18.72 -3.04 -7.00
N HIS A 75 18.31 -3.58 -8.15
CA HIS A 75 17.93 -5.00 -8.23
C HIS A 75 19.06 -5.95 -7.87
N LYS A 76 20.27 -5.74 -8.42
CA LYS A 76 21.44 -6.58 -8.11
C LYS A 76 21.76 -6.60 -6.62
N SER A 77 21.66 -5.45 -5.96
CA SER A 77 21.94 -5.34 -4.53
C SER A 77 20.81 -5.96 -3.70
N PHE A 78 19.54 -5.71 -4.05
CA PHE A 78 18.42 -6.34 -3.36
C PHE A 78 18.43 -7.87 -3.48
N ILE A 79 18.76 -8.41 -4.65
CA ILE A 79 18.90 -9.84 -4.88
C ILE A 79 19.98 -10.46 -3.97
N LYS A 80 21.09 -9.76 -3.70
CA LYS A 80 22.10 -10.23 -2.73
C LYS A 80 21.51 -10.34 -1.31
N GLU A 81 20.70 -9.37 -0.89
CA GLU A 81 20.01 -9.44 0.41
C GLU A 81 19.01 -10.60 0.46
N LEU A 82 18.28 -10.86 -0.63
CA LEU A 82 17.38 -12.01 -0.73
C LEU A 82 18.15 -13.35 -0.65
N TYR A 83 19.31 -13.47 -1.29
CA TYR A 83 20.14 -14.66 -1.17
C TYR A 83 20.65 -14.85 0.26
N ALA A 84 21.10 -13.80 0.94
CA ALA A 84 21.52 -13.89 2.33
C ALA A 84 20.37 -14.37 3.24
N LEU A 85 19.16 -13.88 3.00
CA LEU A 85 17.95 -14.34 3.72
C LEU A 85 17.62 -15.81 3.36
N LYS A 86 17.74 -16.22 2.09
CA LYS A 86 17.53 -17.60 1.64
C LYS A 86 18.55 -18.56 2.27
N GLU A 87 19.81 -18.16 2.40
CA GLU A 87 20.87 -18.95 3.06
C GLU A 87 20.60 -19.18 4.55
N SER A 88 19.82 -18.31 5.21
CA SER A 88 19.34 -18.54 6.58
C SER A 88 18.21 -19.57 6.71
N GLY A 89 17.82 -20.22 5.60
CA GLY A 89 16.79 -21.25 5.55
C GLY A 89 15.38 -20.73 5.23
N LYS A 90 15.25 -19.48 4.76
CA LYS A 90 13.95 -18.93 4.34
C LYS A 90 13.64 -19.27 2.89
N LYS A 91 12.39 -19.62 2.61
CA LYS A 91 11.82 -19.72 1.27
C LYS A 91 11.15 -18.40 0.93
N ILE A 92 11.55 -17.80 -0.18
CA ILE A 92 11.14 -16.43 -0.54
C ILE A 92 10.34 -16.46 -1.84
N PHE A 93 9.22 -15.73 -1.86
CA PHE A 93 8.37 -15.57 -3.03
C PHE A 93 8.17 -14.10 -3.32
N VAL A 94 8.44 -13.68 -4.55
CA VAL A 94 8.24 -12.29 -4.98
C VAL A 94 7.35 -12.25 -6.22
N ILE A 95 6.65 -11.13 -6.40
CA ILE A 95 6.20 -10.66 -7.71
C ILE A 95 6.84 -9.32 -7.98
N THR A 96 6.86 -8.89 -9.23
CA THR A 96 7.31 -7.56 -9.64
C THR A 96 6.13 -6.65 -9.92
N ALA A 97 6.35 -5.33 -9.85
CA ALA A 97 5.32 -4.32 -10.08
C ALA A 97 5.87 -3.12 -10.85
N GLY A 98 5.11 -2.03 -10.91
CA GLY A 98 5.41 -0.91 -11.79
C GLY A 98 6.69 -0.15 -11.51
N HIS A 99 7.24 -0.24 -10.30
CA HIS A 99 8.52 0.33 -9.93
C HIS A 99 9.72 -0.60 -10.20
N ASP A 100 9.50 -1.81 -10.72
CA ASP A 100 10.59 -2.78 -10.93
C ASP A 100 11.16 -2.75 -12.34
N TYR A 101 10.64 -1.92 -13.23
CA TYR A 101 11.14 -1.81 -14.61
C TYR A 101 10.89 -0.40 -15.20
N GLY A 102 11.59 -0.10 -16.28
CA GLY A 102 11.40 1.15 -17.02
C GLY A 102 12.39 2.24 -16.66
N SER A 103 11.90 3.40 -16.22
CA SER A 103 12.74 4.60 -16.01
C SER A 103 13.58 4.49 -14.74
N ALA A 104 14.89 4.38 -14.89
CA ALA A 104 15.86 4.31 -13.80
C ALA A 104 16.69 5.61 -13.72
N PHE A 105 17.01 6.04 -12.51
CA PHE A 105 17.76 7.27 -12.32
C PHE A 105 18.72 7.24 -11.11
N ALA A 106 19.67 8.15 -11.10
CA ALA A 106 20.63 8.38 -10.04
C ALA A 106 20.76 9.88 -9.74
N PHE A 107 21.35 10.21 -8.59
CA PHE A 107 21.66 11.58 -8.20
C PHE A 107 23.19 11.76 -8.17
N LYS A 108 23.74 12.47 -9.17
CA LYS A 108 25.18 12.73 -9.28
C LYS A 108 25.43 14.20 -9.56
N ASN A 109 26.40 14.79 -8.88
CA ASN A 109 26.78 16.20 -9.06
C ASN A 109 25.59 17.17 -8.96
N ASP A 110 24.74 16.99 -7.95
CA ASP A 110 23.50 17.76 -7.74
C ASP A 110 22.51 17.71 -8.91
N GLN A 111 22.60 16.71 -9.75
CA GLN A 111 21.73 16.51 -10.89
C GLN A 111 21.05 15.14 -10.82
N TRP A 112 19.88 15.08 -11.38
CA TRP A 112 19.17 13.86 -11.70
C TRP A 112 19.67 13.36 -13.06
N ILE A 113 20.15 12.14 -13.14
CA ILE A 113 20.65 11.52 -14.36
C ILE A 113 19.99 10.17 -14.62
N ASP A 114 19.76 9.85 -15.88
CA ASP A 114 19.30 8.50 -16.26
C ASP A 114 20.45 7.50 -16.07
N VAL A 115 20.09 6.29 -15.64
CA VAL A 115 21.02 5.17 -15.49
C VAL A 115 20.43 3.91 -16.12
N GLU A 116 21.19 2.83 -16.14
CA GLU A 116 20.72 1.55 -16.67
C GLU A 116 19.52 1.03 -15.88
N GLY A 117 18.40 0.87 -16.59
CA GLY A 117 17.17 0.30 -16.07
C GLY A 117 17.06 -1.19 -16.37
N THR A 118 16.09 -1.82 -15.74
CA THR A 118 15.77 -3.24 -15.94
C THR A 118 14.56 -3.34 -16.86
N GLU A 119 14.67 -4.18 -17.88
CA GLU A 119 13.57 -4.52 -18.78
C GLU A 119 12.59 -5.46 -18.07
N PHE A 120 11.29 -5.34 -18.35
CA PHE A 120 10.26 -6.22 -17.77
C PHE A 120 10.57 -7.69 -18.04
N SER A 121 10.98 -8.03 -19.25
CA SER A 121 11.32 -9.39 -19.67
C SER A 121 12.49 -10.02 -18.89
N ALA A 122 13.41 -9.21 -18.35
CA ALA A 122 14.56 -9.69 -17.59
C ALA A 122 14.21 -10.07 -16.14
N LEU A 123 13.11 -9.54 -15.60
CA LEU A 123 12.77 -9.68 -14.19
C LEU A 123 12.55 -11.14 -13.77
N THR A 124 11.92 -11.97 -14.62
CA THR A 124 11.67 -13.38 -14.33
C THR A 124 12.98 -14.16 -14.11
N ASP A 125 13.97 -13.93 -14.97
CA ASP A 125 15.28 -14.58 -14.84
C ASP A 125 16.04 -14.04 -13.62
N MET A 126 15.98 -12.74 -13.36
CA MET A 126 16.66 -12.12 -12.22
C MET A 126 16.12 -12.63 -10.88
N TYR A 127 14.82 -12.85 -10.77
CA TYR A 127 14.14 -13.33 -9.55
C TYR A 127 13.78 -14.82 -9.61
N LYS A 128 14.38 -15.58 -10.52
CA LYS A 128 14.09 -17.00 -10.74
C LYS A 128 14.10 -17.81 -9.45
N ASP A 129 15.09 -17.60 -8.58
CA ASP A 129 15.26 -18.34 -7.34
C ASP A 129 14.33 -17.92 -6.19
N PHE A 130 13.41 -16.99 -6.46
CA PHE A 130 12.48 -16.41 -5.48
C PHE A 130 11.01 -16.58 -5.91
N GLY A 131 10.67 -17.78 -6.37
CA GLY A 131 9.30 -18.20 -6.70
C GLY A 131 9.10 -18.57 -8.18
N HIS A 132 9.57 -17.78 -9.14
CA HIS A 132 9.34 -18.03 -10.57
C HIS A 132 9.91 -19.38 -11.04
N GLY A 133 11.09 -19.76 -10.60
CA GLY A 133 11.75 -21.02 -11.01
C GLY A 133 11.11 -22.29 -10.44
N GLU A 134 10.30 -22.16 -9.40
CA GLU A 134 9.55 -23.27 -8.77
C GLU A 134 8.05 -23.22 -9.08
N ALA A 135 7.64 -22.40 -10.07
CA ALA A 135 6.24 -22.21 -10.41
C ALA A 135 5.60 -23.49 -10.95
N LEU A 136 4.44 -23.86 -10.43
CA LEU A 136 3.60 -24.96 -10.97
C LEU A 136 2.93 -24.58 -12.30
N ALA A 137 2.67 -23.28 -12.47
CA ALA A 137 2.16 -22.67 -13.69
C ALA A 137 2.67 -21.24 -13.79
N PHE A 138 2.93 -20.79 -15.00
CA PHE A 138 3.47 -19.46 -15.28
C PHE A 138 2.74 -18.83 -16.45
N ASP A 139 2.42 -17.54 -16.34
CA ASP A 139 1.83 -16.74 -17.41
C ASP A 139 2.88 -15.81 -18.00
N GLU A 140 3.36 -16.13 -19.19
CA GLU A 140 4.45 -15.43 -19.90
C GLU A 140 4.13 -13.94 -20.18
N MET A 141 2.84 -13.61 -20.31
CA MET A 141 2.44 -12.23 -20.64
C MET A 141 2.53 -11.28 -19.44
N THR A 142 2.18 -11.77 -18.24
CA THR A 142 2.10 -10.94 -17.05
C THR A 142 3.14 -11.28 -16.00
N HIS A 143 3.86 -12.41 -16.16
CA HIS A 143 4.73 -13.01 -15.15
C HIS A 143 3.98 -13.45 -13.88
N SER A 144 2.64 -13.64 -13.99
CA SER A 144 1.84 -14.26 -12.92
C SER A 144 2.18 -15.74 -12.81
N TYR A 145 2.12 -16.29 -11.59
CA TYR A 145 2.45 -17.70 -11.39
C TYR A 145 1.70 -18.34 -10.23
N MET A 146 1.63 -19.68 -10.24
CA MET A 146 1.14 -20.49 -9.13
C MET A 146 2.31 -21.19 -8.47
N ALA A 147 2.42 -21.13 -7.15
CA ALA A 147 3.47 -21.81 -6.38
C ALA A 147 2.90 -22.71 -5.28
N GLN A 148 3.57 -23.83 -4.99
CA GLN A 148 3.28 -24.67 -3.82
C GLN A 148 3.96 -24.07 -2.58
N ILE A 149 3.18 -23.75 -1.56
CA ILE A 149 3.65 -23.14 -0.32
C ILE A 149 3.87 -24.20 0.76
N THR A 150 2.84 -25.01 1.01
CA THR A 150 2.89 -26.22 1.85
C THR A 150 2.24 -27.37 1.09
N GLU A 151 2.20 -28.56 1.66
CA GLU A 151 1.56 -29.74 1.02
C GLU A 151 0.14 -29.43 0.50
N ASN A 152 -0.65 -28.68 1.26
CA ASN A 152 -2.06 -28.42 0.98
C ASN A 152 -2.42 -26.93 0.80
N VAL A 153 -1.40 -26.08 0.58
CA VAL A 153 -1.60 -24.64 0.36
C VAL A 153 -0.81 -24.18 -0.86
N ARG A 154 -1.48 -23.52 -1.78
CA ARG A 154 -0.88 -22.85 -2.93
C ARG A 154 -1.05 -21.33 -2.84
N MET A 155 -0.16 -20.63 -3.48
CA MET A 155 -0.20 -19.18 -3.65
C MET A 155 -0.37 -18.88 -5.14
N LEU A 156 -1.39 -18.12 -5.47
CA LEU A 156 -1.57 -17.55 -6.81
C LEU A 156 -1.02 -16.12 -6.81
N ALA A 157 0.10 -15.92 -7.47
CA ALA A 157 0.76 -14.64 -7.61
C ALA A 157 0.28 -13.94 -8.88
N ILE A 158 -0.46 -12.84 -8.73
CA ILE A 158 -1.04 -12.06 -9.84
C ILE A 158 -0.25 -10.78 -10.04
N CYS A 159 0.41 -10.66 -11.19
CA CYS A 159 1.05 -9.43 -11.62
C CYS A 159 0.08 -8.63 -12.51
N CYS A 160 -0.41 -7.51 -11.98
CA CYS A 160 -1.30 -6.58 -12.69
C CYS A 160 -0.54 -5.47 -13.42
N ASP A 161 0.78 -5.47 -13.36
CA ASP A 161 1.68 -4.52 -14.01
C ASP A 161 2.56 -5.26 -15.02
N SER A 162 2.12 -5.35 -16.26
CA SER A 162 2.95 -5.82 -17.37
C SER A 162 2.99 -4.76 -18.46
N GLU A 163 4.02 -4.79 -19.29
CA GLU A 163 4.14 -3.89 -20.43
C GLU A 163 3.00 -4.02 -21.44
N ASN A 164 2.35 -5.18 -21.43
CA ASN A 164 1.35 -5.58 -22.44
C ASN A 164 -0.09 -5.33 -22.00
N GLN A 165 -0.30 -4.75 -20.82
CA GLN A 165 -1.65 -4.44 -20.32
C GLN A 165 -1.68 -3.12 -19.54
N PRO A 166 -2.86 -2.49 -19.40
CA PRO A 166 -2.99 -1.29 -18.59
C PRO A 166 -2.64 -1.58 -17.11
N LYS A 167 -1.82 -0.74 -16.50
CA LYS A 167 -1.44 -0.85 -15.09
C LYS A 167 -2.64 -1.10 -14.18
N GLY A 168 -2.49 -2.02 -13.22
CA GLY A 168 -3.54 -2.42 -12.30
C GLY A 168 -4.67 -3.22 -12.94
N ALA A 169 -4.51 -3.77 -14.15
CA ALA A 169 -5.54 -4.56 -14.80
C ALA A 169 -5.38 -6.06 -14.50
N MET A 170 -6.49 -6.71 -14.19
CA MET A 170 -6.66 -8.16 -14.29
C MET A 170 -7.74 -8.41 -15.32
N ASP A 171 -7.34 -8.52 -16.58
CA ASP A 171 -8.25 -8.65 -17.72
C ASP A 171 -8.91 -10.04 -17.79
N ASP A 172 -9.86 -10.21 -18.72
CA ASP A 172 -10.62 -11.46 -18.86
C ASP A 172 -9.70 -12.65 -19.20
N ARG A 173 -8.60 -12.42 -19.92
CA ARG A 173 -7.61 -13.44 -20.25
C ARG A 173 -6.88 -13.91 -18.99
N LEU A 174 -6.38 -12.96 -18.19
CA LEU A 174 -5.66 -13.28 -16.94
C LEU A 174 -6.61 -13.92 -15.93
N MET A 175 -7.86 -13.47 -15.85
CA MET A 175 -8.89 -14.12 -15.02
C MET A 175 -9.16 -15.56 -15.48
N ALA A 176 -9.22 -15.81 -16.78
CA ALA A 176 -9.43 -17.18 -17.31
C ALA A 176 -8.23 -18.08 -16.97
N TRP A 177 -7.00 -17.59 -17.14
CA TRP A 177 -5.80 -18.32 -16.73
C TRP A 177 -5.80 -18.59 -15.20
N ALA A 178 -6.09 -17.58 -14.39
CA ALA A 178 -6.18 -17.73 -12.93
C ALA A 178 -7.24 -18.76 -12.53
N LYS A 179 -8.42 -18.74 -13.19
CA LYS A 179 -9.49 -19.72 -12.97
C LYS A 179 -9.00 -21.15 -13.20
N GLU A 180 -8.28 -21.39 -14.29
CA GLU A 180 -7.71 -22.71 -14.58
C GLU A 180 -6.78 -23.19 -13.45
N GLN A 181 -5.94 -22.28 -12.92
CA GLN A 181 -5.03 -22.64 -11.83
C GLN A 181 -5.78 -22.88 -10.51
N LEU A 182 -6.84 -22.10 -10.22
CA LEU A 182 -7.69 -22.31 -9.05
C LEU A 182 -8.43 -23.65 -9.13
N ASP A 183 -8.95 -24.04 -10.32
CA ASP A 183 -9.61 -25.32 -10.52
C ASP A 183 -8.65 -26.51 -10.33
N LYS A 184 -7.40 -26.39 -10.82
CA LYS A 184 -6.36 -27.40 -10.57
C LYS A 184 -6.03 -27.53 -9.09
N ALA A 185 -5.89 -26.40 -8.38
CA ALA A 185 -5.63 -26.42 -6.94
C ALA A 185 -6.79 -27.09 -6.17
N LYS A 186 -8.04 -26.79 -6.55
CA LYS A 186 -9.22 -27.43 -5.98
C LYS A 186 -9.27 -28.94 -6.23
N ALA A 187 -8.92 -29.38 -7.44
CA ALA A 187 -8.85 -30.81 -7.79
C ALA A 187 -7.78 -31.55 -6.97
N ASP A 188 -6.69 -30.85 -6.62
CA ASP A 188 -5.62 -31.36 -5.78
C ASP A 188 -5.87 -31.19 -4.26
N ASN A 189 -7.07 -30.76 -3.86
CA ASN A 189 -7.44 -30.45 -2.46
C ASN A 189 -6.52 -29.41 -1.80
N CYS A 190 -5.98 -28.47 -2.53
CA CYS A 190 -5.18 -27.38 -2.02
C CYS A 190 -6.04 -26.12 -1.79
N SER A 191 -5.89 -25.50 -0.63
CA SER A 191 -6.37 -24.12 -0.40
C SER A 191 -5.49 -23.12 -1.17
N VAL A 192 -6.08 -22.01 -1.61
CA VAL A 192 -5.33 -20.96 -2.31
C VAL A 192 -5.53 -19.61 -1.64
N PHE A 193 -4.43 -18.90 -1.42
CA PHE A 193 -4.46 -17.46 -1.20
C PHE A 193 -3.81 -16.74 -2.39
N VAL A 194 -4.14 -15.47 -2.57
CA VAL A 194 -3.63 -14.66 -3.67
C VAL A 194 -2.66 -13.61 -3.16
N ILE A 195 -1.60 -13.34 -3.91
CA ILE A 195 -0.82 -12.12 -3.77
C ILE A 195 -0.97 -11.27 -5.03
N CYS A 196 -1.11 -9.97 -4.83
CA CYS A 196 -1.18 -8.97 -5.90
C CYS A 196 -0.53 -7.69 -5.38
N HIS A 197 0.20 -6.95 -6.22
CA HIS A 197 0.75 -5.68 -5.76
C HIS A 197 -0.35 -4.65 -5.48
N TYR A 198 -1.28 -4.49 -6.42
CA TYR A 198 -2.42 -3.58 -6.26
C TYR A 198 -3.46 -4.13 -5.29
N PRO A 199 -4.00 -3.33 -4.37
CA PRO A 199 -5.19 -3.69 -3.60
C PRO A 199 -6.33 -4.15 -4.51
N ILE A 200 -6.97 -5.26 -4.17
CA ILE A 200 -8.19 -5.68 -4.84
C ILE A 200 -9.36 -4.83 -4.34
N ILE A 201 -9.48 -4.66 -3.03
CA ILE A 201 -10.48 -3.81 -2.39
C ILE A 201 -9.86 -2.43 -2.11
N PRO A 202 -10.55 -1.30 -2.38
CA PRO A 202 -10.01 0.01 -2.02
C PRO A 202 -9.56 0.05 -0.56
N PRO A 203 -8.28 0.38 -0.24
CA PRO A 203 -7.76 0.31 1.13
C PRO A 203 -8.47 1.28 2.09
N VAL A 204 -8.97 2.40 1.57
CA VAL A 204 -9.90 3.30 2.29
C VAL A 204 -11.03 3.74 1.35
N PRO A 205 -12.24 4.02 1.87
CA PRO A 205 -13.42 4.24 1.03
C PRO A 205 -13.26 5.32 -0.05
N VAL A 206 -12.62 6.44 0.24
CA VAL A 206 -12.44 7.54 -0.73
C VAL A 206 -11.59 7.11 -1.95
N PHE A 207 -10.77 6.10 -1.83
CA PHE A 207 -9.94 5.58 -2.93
C PHE A 207 -10.75 4.80 -3.97
N ASP A 208 -12.01 4.47 -3.69
CA ASP A 208 -12.90 3.98 -4.76
C ASP A 208 -13.10 5.03 -5.88
N LEU A 209 -13.02 6.31 -5.55
CA LEU A 209 -13.15 7.42 -6.49
C LEU A 209 -11.86 7.77 -7.24
N VAL A 210 -10.71 7.34 -6.73
CA VAL A 210 -9.39 7.69 -7.27
C VAL A 210 -8.86 6.55 -8.13
N GLY A 211 -8.38 6.86 -9.34
CA GLY A 211 -7.70 5.89 -10.19
C GLY A 211 -6.34 5.48 -9.61
N ASP A 212 -5.82 4.36 -10.10
CA ASP A 212 -4.50 3.81 -9.78
C ASP A 212 -4.22 3.56 -8.28
N THR A 213 -5.27 3.40 -7.48
CA THR A 213 -5.18 3.08 -6.04
C THR A 213 -5.57 1.63 -5.72
N LYS A 214 -6.02 0.91 -6.71
CA LYS A 214 -6.52 -0.47 -6.63
C LYS A 214 -6.60 -1.06 -8.04
N VAL A 215 -6.85 -2.34 -8.14
CA VAL A 215 -7.09 -2.99 -9.44
C VAL A 215 -8.27 -2.34 -10.17
N LYS A 216 -8.19 -2.31 -11.50
CA LYS A 216 -9.29 -1.86 -12.35
C LYS A 216 -10.48 -2.81 -12.21
N GLU A 217 -11.69 -2.26 -12.32
CA GLU A 217 -12.93 -3.04 -12.16
C GLU A 217 -12.93 -3.92 -10.89
N TRP A 218 -12.42 -3.38 -9.80
CA TRP A 218 -12.14 -4.12 -8.58
C TRP A 218 -13.28 -5.01 -8.06
N ARG A 219 -14.54 -4.57 -8.19
CA ARG A 219 -15.69 -5.39 -7.77
C ARG A 219 -15.82 -6.68 -8.58
N LYS A 220 -15.54 -6.61 -9.90
CA LYS A 220 -15.51 -7.77 -10.78
C LYS A 220 -14.41 -8.75 -10.37
N VAL A 221 -13.21 -8.22 -10.11
CA VAL A 221 -12.07 -9.04 -9.65
C VAL A 221 -12.32 -9.63 -8.27
N ALA A 222 -12.83 -8.84 -7.32
CA ALA A 222 -13.16 -9.32 -5.98
C ALA A 222 -14.25 -10.41 -6.01
N THR A 223 -15.30 -10.22 -6.82
CA THR A 223 -16.35 -11.24 -7.02
C THR A 223 -15.75 -12.50 -7.64
N PHE A 224 -14.92 -12.37 -8.68
CA PHE A 224 -14.26 -13.50 -9.32
C PHE A 224 -13.44 -14.31 -8.31
N LEU A 225 -12.60 -13.66 -7.50
CA LEU A 225 -11.77 -14.34 -6.49
C LEU A 225 -12.63 -15.02 -5.42
N ALA A 226 -13.57 -14.29 -4.82
CA ALA A 226 -14.45 -14.80 -3.78
C ALA A 226 -15.29 -16.01 -4.24
N ASP A 227 -15.83 -15.95 -5.44
CA ASP A 227 -16.68 -17.00 -6.02
C ASP A 227 -15.88 -18.21 -6.54
N ASN A 228 -14.55 -18.10 -6.58
CA ASN A 228 -13.63 -19.21 -6.84
C ASN A 228 -12.85 -19.68 -5.60
N ASP A 229 -13.48 -19.58 -4.44
CA ASP A 229 -12.97 -20.07 -3.15
C ASP A 229 -11.68 -19.38 -2.64
N VAL A 230 -11.31 -18.22 -3.18
CA VAL A 230 -10.23 -17.39 -2.63
C VAL A 230 -10.82 -16.50 -1.54
N GLU A 231 -10.39 -16.72 -0.28
CA GLU A 231 -10.86 -15.93 0.85
C GLU A 231 -9.85 -14.91 1.35
N LEU A 232 -8.56 -15.05 0.95
CA LEU A 232 -7.46 -14.18 1.38
C LEU A 232 -6.66 -13.68 0.19
N VAL A 233 -6.48 -12.36 0.12
CA VAL A 233 -5.53 -11.70 -0.78
C VAL A 233 -4.61 -10.77 0.01
N LEU A 234 -3.34 -10.71 -0.38
CA LEU A 234 -2.29 -9.92 0.26
C LEU A 234 -1.77 -8.90 -0.74
N THR A 235 -1.78 -7.62 -0.37
CA THR A 235 -1.51 -6.51 -1.29
C THR A 235 -0.61 -5.43 -0.68
N GLY A 236 -0.15 -4.48 -1.51
CA GLY A 236 0.70 -3.35 -1.16
C GLY A 236 0.33 -2.06 -1.90
N HIS A 237 1.28 -1.49 -2.67
CA HIS A 237 1.10 -0.37 -3.59
C HIS A 237 0.73 0.98 -2.95
N MET A 238 -0.27 1.00 -2.10
CA MET A 238 -0.78 2.24 -1.52
C MET A 238 -0.02 2.70 -0.28
N HIS A 239 0.90 1.85 0.21
CA HIS A 239 1.67 2.10 1.44
C HIS A 239 0.79 2.32 2.68
N ILE A 240 -0.39 1.69 2.70
CA ILE A 240 -1.41 1.83 3.74
C ILE A 240 -1.57 0.52 4.50
N GLN A 241 -1.61 0.60 5.82
CA GLN A 241 -2.07 -0.51 6.65
C GLN A 241 -3.60 -0.55 6.62
N SER A 242 -4.14 -1.58 5.99
CA SER A 242 -5.60 -1.74 5.92
C SER A 242 -5.98 -3.21 5.77
N ILE A 243 -7.07 -3.59 6.40
CA ILE A 243 -7.72 -4.89 6.20
C ILE A 243 -9.16 -4.60 5.80
N ASN A 244 -9.62 -5.14 4.68
CA ASN A 244 -10.96 -4.91 4.18
C ASN A 244 -11.62 -6.23 3.78
N GLU A 245 -12.93 -6.31 3.98
CA GLU A 245 -13.76 -7.43 3.54
C GLU A 245 -14.67 -7.01 2.39
N PHE A 246 -14.87 -7.92 1.48
CA PHE A 246 -15.87 -7.84 0.43
C PHE A 246 -16.70 -9.13 0.42
N TYR A 247 -17.99 -9.00 0.13
CA TYR A 247 -18.89 -10.13 -0.02
C TYR A 247 -19.49 -10.09 -1.42
N SER A 248 -19.38 -11.20 -2.16
CA SER A 248 -20.04 -11.34 -3.46
C SER A 248 -21.55 -11.47 -3.28
N GLU A 249 -22.31 -11.36 -4.37
CA GLU A 249 -23.77 -11.61 -4.36
C GLU A 249 -24.11 -13.04 -3.94
N ASN A 250 -23.19 -13.98 -4.13
CA ASN A 250 -23.32 -15.37 -3.67
C ASN A 250 -23.00 -15.57 -2.18
N GLY A 251 -22.64 -14.48 -1.47
CA GLY A 251 -22.28 -14.50 -0.05
C GLY A 251 -20.87 -15.00 0.22
N ASN A 252 -20.02 -15.16 -0.80
CA ASN A 252 -18.62 -15.53 -0.61
C ASN A 252 -17.79 -14.32 -0.21
N ARG A 253 -16.90 -14.52 0.78
CA ARG A 253 -16.07 -13.47 1.35
C ARG A 253 -14.69 -13.44 0.71
N LEU A 254 -14.15 -12.23 0.51
CA LEU A 254 -12.75 -11.95 0.25
C LEU A 254 -12.22 -11.00 1.31
N ILE A 255 -11.08 -11.30 1.91
CA ILE A 255 -10.33 -10.44 2.83
C ILE A 255 -9.09 -9.94 2.09
N ASP A 256 -8.94 -8.62 1.98
CA ASP A 256 -7.75 -7.96 1.41
C ASP A 256 -6.91 -7.37 2.55
N VAL A 257 -5.70 -7.88 2.70
CA VAL A 257 -4.72 -7.41 3.67
C VAL A 257 -3.70 -6.55 2.93
N CYS A 258 -4.00 -5.26 2.83
CA CYS A 258 -3.10 -4.26 2.28
C CYS A 258 -2.05 -3.89 3.32
N THR A 259 -0.77 -4.01 2.96
CA THR A 259 0.36 -3.77 3.85
C THR A 259 1.11 -2.50 3.43
N ALA A 260 1.60 -1.76 4.41
CA ALA A 260 2.33 -0.52 4.20
C ALA A 260 3.72 -0.76 3.62
N CYS A 261 4.30 0.30 3.05
CA CYS A 261 5.68 0.32 2.59
C CYS A 261 6.66 0.00 3.74
N LEU A 262 7.64 -0.85 3.46
CA LEU A 262 8.65 -1.24 4.44
C LEU A 262 9.61 -0.08 4.76
N VAL A 263 9.96 0.72 3.77
CA VAL A 263 11.04 1.71 3.85
C VAL A 263 10.56 3.16 4.01
N GLY A 264 9.33 3.35 4.48
CA GLY A 264 8.74 4.68 4.70
C GLY A 264 7.51 4.61 5.61
N SER A 265 7.13 5.74 6.22
CA SER A 265 5.97 5.74 7.14
C SER A 265 4.73 5.09 6.51
N PRO A 266 4.06 4.20 7.25
CA PRO A 266 4.28 3.82 8.65
C PRO A 266 5.38 2.78 8.90
N ALA A 267 6.10 2.29 7.88
CA ALA A 267 7.24 1.37 7.99
C ALA A 267 6.88 0.08 8.76
N LYS A 268 5.98 -0.69 8.20
CA LYS A 268 5.44 -1.92 8.81
C LYS A 268 5.60 -3.11 7.89
N TYR A 269 5.66 -4.29 8.49
CA TYR A 269 5.50 -5.57 7.82
C TYR A 269 4.59 -6.46 8.66
N ARG A 270 4.20 -7.63 8.14
CA ARG A 270 3.24 -8.49 8.84
C ARG A 270 3.77 -9.90 9.02
N LYS A 271 3.28 -10.56 10.08
CA LYS A 271 3.31 -12.01 10.23
C LYS A 271 1.88 -12.52 10.07
N ILE A 272 1.68 -13.39 9.11
CA ILE A 272 0.39 -13.98 8.78
C ILE A 272 0.41 -15.43 9.23
N THR A 273 -0.59 -15.85 9.96
CA THR A 273 -0.74 -17.23 10.39
C THR A 273 -2.18 -17.69 10.14
N VAL A 274 -2.36 -18.83 9.51
CA VAL A 274 -3.62 -19.58 9.50
C VAL A 274 -3.37 -20.86 10.28
N ASP A 275 -4.16 -21.10 11.32
CA ASP A 275 -4.01 -22.27 12.18
C ASP A 275 -4.83 -23.50 11.70
N GLU A 276 -4.76 -24.60 12.43
CA GLU A 276 -5.48 -25.84 12.14
C GLU A 276 -7.02 -25.70 12.23
N ASN A 277 -7.50 -24.66 12.90
CA ASN A 277 -8.91 -24.32 12.99
C ASN A 277 -9.38 -23.39 11.87
N ALA A 278 -8.49 -23.06 10.92
CA ALA A 278 -8.68 -22.06 9.88
C ALA A 278 -8.90 -20.64 10.44
N ILE A 279 -8.25 -20.31 11.54
CA ILE A 279 -8.22 -18.97 12.10
C ILE A 279 -7.03 -18.23 11.46
N LEU A 280 -7.35 -17.20 10.69
CA LEU A 280 -6.38 -16.24 10.16
C LEU A 280 -6.04 -15.25 11.28
N ASN A 281 -4.77 -15.17 11.64
CA ASN A 281 -4.23 -14.11 12.49
C ASN A 281 -3.29 -13.22 11.65
N VAL A 282 -3.56 -11.91 11.68
CA VAL A 282 -2.74 -10.87 11.07
C VAL A 282 -2.07 -10.08 12.17
N GLU A 283 -0.75 -10.19 12.26
CA GLU A 283 0.08 -9.47 13.22
C GLU A 283 0.95 -8.44 12.48
N THR A 284 0.89 -7.18 12.90
CA THR A 284 1.73 -6.10 12.35
C THR A 284 2.97 -5.90 13.21
N LEU A 285 4.11 -5.79 12.55
CA LEU A 285 5.43 -5.64 13.12
C LEU A 285 6.08 -4.34 12.65
N ASP A 286 6.84 -3.70 13.55
CA ASP A 286 7.62 -2.49 13.26
C ASP A 286 8.98 -2.84 12.68
N VAL A 287 9.48 -2.01 11.76
CA VAL A 287 10.86 -2.16 11.25
C VAL A 287 11.92 -1.97 12.36
N GLY A 288 11.58 -1.31 13.49
CA GLY A 288 12.45 -1.08 14.62
C GLY A 288 13.69 -0.22 14.28
N ASP A 289 14.71 -0.29 15.11
CA ASP A 289 15.96 0.42 14.87
C ASP A 289 16.76 -0.22 13.74
N PHE A 290 17.27 0.59 12.83
CA PHE A 290 18.01 0.14 11.66
C PHE A 290 19.33 0.91 11.39
N GLY A 291 19.61 1.95 12.18
CA GLY A 291 20.68 2.90 11.86
C GLY A 291 20.30 3.84 10.69
N GLY A 292 20.90 4.99 10.60
CA GLY A 292 20.62 5.96 9.52
C GLY A 292 19.62 7.06 9.88
N VAL A 293 18.97 6.99 11.04
CA VAL A 293 18.29 8.14 11.66
C VAL A 293 19.29 8.93 12.52
N PRO A 294 19.08 10.24 12.74
CA PRO A 294 19.91 11.04 13.62
C PRO A 294 19.99 10.45 15.04
N GLU A 295 21.15 10.54 15.68
CA GLU A 295 21.37 10.04 17.04
C GLU A 295 20.34 10.61 18.03
N GLY A 296 19.73 9.73 18.83
CA GLY A 296 18.73 10.10 19.83
C GLY A 296 17.33 10.38 19.29
N VAL A 297 17.10 10.16 18.00
CA VAL A 297 15.77 10.30 17.38
C VAL A 297 15.14 8.91 17.21
N ASP A 298 13.89 8.76 17.64
CA ASP A 298 13.10 7.56 17.38
C ASP A 298 12.83 7.39 15.88
N ALA A 299 13.09 6.21 15.34
CA ALA A 299 12.99 5.94 13.91
C ALA A 299 11.55 6.11 13.39
N GLN A 300 10.53 5.67 14.16
CA GLN A 300 9.14 5.80 13.77
C GLN A 300 8.72 7.28 13.77
N GLU A 301 9.11 8.04 14.80
CA GLU A 301 8.83 9.48 14.85
C GLU A 301 9.49 10.24 13.70
N TYR A 302 10.71 9.84 13.32
CA TYR A 302 11.43 10.41 12.18
C TYR A 302 10.65 10.18 10.87
N PHE A 303 10.21 8.96 10.59
CA PHE A 303 9.40 8.64 9.42
C PHE A 303 8.06 9.38 9.42
N ASP A 304 7.37 9.37 10.54
CA ASP A 304 6.06 10.01 10.66
C ASP A 304 6.14 11.52 10.44
N ASN A 305 7.18 12.17 10.93
CA ASN A 305 7.39 13.60 10.71
C ASN A 305 7.71 13.90 9.24
N GLN A 306 8.58 13.10 8.60
CA GLN A 306 8.86 13.23 7.18
C GLN A 306 7.56 13.07 6.36
N PHE A 307 6.77 12.06 6.67
CA PHE A 307 5.54 11.77 5.95
C PHE A 307 4.46 12.85 6.14
N ARG A 308 4.24 13.34 7.38
CA ARG A 308 3.33 14.49 7.63
C ARG A 308 3.71 15.69 6.77
N ASN A 309 5.00 16.00 6.66
CA ASN A 309 5.49 17.09 5.81
C ASN A 309 5.25 16.82 4.32
N SER A 310 5.44 15.59 3.86
CA SER A 310 5.18 15.22 2.45
C SER A 310 3.70 15.35 2.10
N ILE A 311 2.77 14.94 2.98
CA ILE A 311 1.32 15.12 2.81
C ILE A 311 0.97 16.61 2.67
N VAL A 312 1.45 17.45 3.60
CA VAL A 312 1.22 18.90 3.54
C VAL A 312 1.77 19.49 2.23
N THR A 313 2.94 19.02 1.78
CA THR A 313 3.54 19.44 0.53
C THR A 313 2.68 19.01 -0.68
N ARG A 314 2.17 17.80 -0.72
CA ARG A 314 1.27 17.31 -1.78
C ARG A 314 -0.03 18.09 -1.82
N VAL A 315 -0.67 18.31 -0.67
CA VAL A 315 -1.92 19.11 -0.57
C VAL A 315 -1.68 20.56 -1.01
N THR A 316 -0.59 21.19 -0.59
CA THR A 316 -0.30 22.58 -0.98
C THR A 316 0.09 22.72 -2.44
N ARG A 317 0.70 21.71 -3.07
CA ARG A 317 0.96 21.68 -4.52
C ARG A 317 -0.32 21.58 -5.35
N ALA A 318 -1.31 20.85 -4.90
CA ALA A 318 -2.62 20.82 -5.55
C ALA A 318 -3.26 22.22 -5.64
N LEU A 319 -2.81 23.15 -4.79
CA LEU A 319 -3.17 24.57 -4.81
C LEU A 319 -2.23 25.43 -5.66
N ASP A 320 -1.22 24.86 -6.30
CA ASP A 320 -0.36 25.57 -7.26
C ASP A 320 -1.03 25.65 -8.65
N GLY A 321 -0.63 26.62 -9.44
CA GLY A 321 -1.15 26.79 -10.80
C GLY A 321 -2.49 27.52 -10.90
N GLY A 322 -3.08 27.52 -12.10
CA GLY A 322 -4.26 28.30 -12.47
C GLY A 322 -3.90 29.64 -13.13
N LYS A 323 -4.91 30.33 -13.67
CA LYS A 323 -4.77 31.65 -14.33
C LYS A 323 -5.68 32.69 -13.66
N GLY A 324 -5.30 33.97 -13.74
CA GLY A 324 -6.12 35.09 -13.26
C GLY A 324 -6.52 34.99 -11.78
N ILE A 325 -7.78 35.26 -11.48
CA ILE A 325 -8.34 35.24 -10.13
C ILE A 325 -8.16 33.88 -9.44
N VAL A 326 -8.28 32.77 -10.19
CA VAL A 326 -8.13 31.41 -9.64
C VAL A 326 -6.72 31.20 -9.09
N LYS A 327 -5.70 31.71 -9.75
CA LYS A 327 -4.29 31.66 -9.27
C LYS A 327 -4.15 32.42 -7.94
N HIS A 328 -4.76 33.60 -7.81
CA HIS A 328 -4.70 34.37 -6.55
C HIS A 328 -5.45 33.68 -5.40
N LEU A 329 -6.63 33.13 -5.66
CA LEU A 329 -7.41 32.37 -4.66
C LEU A 329 -6.65 31.13 -4.20
N LYS A 330 -6.05 30.37 -5.10
CA LYS A 330 -5.22 29.20 -4.78
C LYS A 330 -3.99 29.59 -3.94
N LYS A 331 -3.30 30.69 -4.30
CA LYS A 331 -2.16 31.22 -3.55
C LYS A 331 -2.55 31.62 -2.12
N LEU A 332 -3.70 32.28 -1.95
CA LEU A 332 -4.25 32.61 -0.62
C LEU A 332 -4.61 31.35 0.15
N GLY A 333 -5.23 30.37 -0.50
CA GLY A 333 -5.54 29.06 0.09
C GLY A 333 -4.29 28.35 0.55
N LYS A 334 -3.25 28.29 -0.27
CA LYS A 334 -1.94 27.68 0.08
C LYS A 334 -1.31 28.37 1.30
N LYS A 335 -1.28 29.72 1.30
CA LYS A 335 -0.78 30.49 2.46
C LYS A 335 -1.61 30.18 3.71
N PHE A 336 -2.94 30.10 3.57
CA PHE A 336 -3.85 29.82 4.69
C PHE A 336 -3.64 28.41 5.24
N VAL A 337 -3.43 27.38 4.38
CA VAL A 337 -3.09 26.03 4.83
C VAL A 337 -1.78 26.03 5.62
N LEU A 338 -0.76 26.71 5.15
CA LEU A 338 0.57 26.72 5.78
C LEU A 338 0.64 27.52 7.09
N THR A 339 -0.12 28.61 7.21
CA THR A 339 0.00 29.55 8.34
C THR A 339 -1.27 29.72 9.16
N GLY A 340 -2.40 29.19 8.70
CA GLY A 340 -3.70 29.36 9.33
C GLY A 340 -3.95 28.38 10.47
N LYS A 341 -4.95 28.74 11.30
CA LYS A 341 -5.45 27.89 12.37
C LYS A 341 -6.83 27.33 12.02
N VAL A 342 -7.12 26.12 12.46
CA VAL A 342 -8.41 25.44 12.26
C VAL A 342 -9.57 26.29 12.78
N GLY A 343 -9.40 26.97 13.91
CA GLY A 343 -10.40 27.90 14.45
C GLY A 343 -10.73 29.09 13.55
N THR A 344 -9.78 29.57 12.75
CA THR A 344 -10.02 30.60 11.75
C THR A 344 -10.87 30.05 10.60
N LEU A 345 -10.59 28.83 10.14
CA LEU A 345 -11.42 28.13 9.17
C LEU A 345 -12.87 27.95 9.68
N GLY A 346 -13.01 27.51 10.94
CA GLY A 346 -14.33 27.39 11.57
C GLY A 346 -15.13 28.69 11.60
N ARG A 347 -14.47 29.84 11.87
CA ARG A 347 -15.11 31.15 11.82
C ARG A 347 -15.56 31.55 10.41
N ILE A 348 -14.68 31.32 9.41
CA ILE A 348 -15.01 31.61 8.00
C ILE A 348 -16.20 30.76 7.54
N LEU A 349 -16.27 29.51 7.94
CA LEU A 349 -17.37 28.60 7.58
C LEU A 349 -18.59 28.71 8.49
N PHE A 350 -18.56 29.55 9.51
CA PHE A 350 -19.61 29.66 10.54
C PHE A 350 -19.88 28.31 11.25
N ILE A 351 -18.81 27.58 11.56
CA ILE A 351 -18.85 26.29 12.24
C ILE A 351 -18.29 26.44 13.64
N ARG A 352 -19.07 26.05 14.67
CA ARG A 352 -18.57 25.97 16.04
C ARG A 352 -17.73 24.70 16.20
N LEU A 353 -16.42 24.90 16.40
CA LEU A 353 -15.44 23.83 16.63
C LEU A 353 -15.19 23.58 18.12
N ASP A 354 -14.74 22.37 18.43
CA ASP A 354 -14.22 22.04 19.76
C ASP A 354 -13.00 22.91 20.12
N LYS A 355 -12.79 23.12 21.43
CA LYS A 355 -11.69 23.96 21.93
C LYS A 355 -10.32 23.40 21.53
N SER A 356 -10.15 22.06 21.52
CA SER A 356 -8.91 21.38 21.17
C SER A 356 -8.44 21.67 19.74
N LEU A 357 -9.38 21.90 18.80
CA LEU A 357 -9.06 22.18 17.40
C LEU A 357 -8.80 23.67 17.11
N LYS A 358 -9.27 24.60 17.95
CA LYS A 358 -9.26 26.02 17.60
C LYS A 358 -7.87 26.61 17.37
N ASN A 359 -6.90 26.22 18.17
CA ASN A 359 -5.52 26.72 18.08
C ASN A 359 -4.60 25.87 17.22
N LYS A 360 -5.08 24.69 16.76
CA LYS A 360 -4.30 23.77 15.95
C LYS A 360 -3.98 24.38 14.59
N PRO A 361 -2.71 24.37 14.13
CA PRO A 361 -2.39 24.75 12.75
C PRO A 361 -3.08 23.84 11.75
N ILE A 362 -3.54 24.38 10.63
CA ILE A 362 -4.23 23.58 9.60
C ILE A 362 -3.29 22.53 9.01
N LYS A 363 -2.03 22.89 8.75
CA LYS A 363 -1.02 21.97 8.23
C LYS A 363 -0.82 20.74 9.12
N ASP A 364 -0.80 20.95 10.45
CA ASP A 364 -0.59 19.87 11.42
C ASP A 364 -1.80 18.91 11.42
N LEU A 365 -3.02 19.46 11.39
CA LEU A 365 -4.22 18.62 11.27
C LEU A 365 -4.24 17.80 9.95
N ILE A 366 -3.85 18.42 8.83
CA ILE A 366 -3.74 17.72 7.54
C ILE A 366 -2.70 16.59 7.62
N GLY A 367 -1.53 16.86 8.19
CA GLY A 367 -0.49 15.86 8.36
C GLY A 367 -0.92 14.70 9.26
N GLU A 368 -1.57 15.01 10.40
CA GLU A 368 -2.07 13.99 11.34
C GLU A 368 -3.19 13.12 10.73
N VAL A 369 -4.17 13.73 10.06
CA VAL A 369 -5.25 12.98 9.41
C VAL A 369 -4.69 12.11 8.29
N GLY A 370 -3.78 12.65 7.48
CA GLY A 370 -3.13 11.88 6.43
C GLY A 370 -2.31 10.71 6.98
N LEU A 371 -1.48 10.95 8.00
CA LEU A 371 -0.72 9.88 8.65
C LEU A 371 -1.66 8.80 9.20
N ALA A 372 -2.73 9.17 9.90
CA ALA A 372 -3.70 8.22 10.44
C ALA A 372 -4.34 7.33 9.36
N ILE A 373 -4.62 7.87 8.17
CA ILE A 373 -5.13 7.09 7.03
C ILE A 373 -4.13 6.01 6.61
N PHE A 374 -2.82 6.32 6.63
CA PHE A 374 -1.79 5.38 6.18
C PHE A 374 -1.37 4.38 7.27
N THR A 375 -1.46 4.76 8.55
CA THR A 375 -1.15 3.85 9.67
C THR A 375 -2.26 2.86 9.97
N GLY A 376 -3.45 3.03 9.40
CA GLY A 376 -4.64 2.24 9.73
C GLY A 376 -5.25 2.62 11.08
N ASP A 377 -6.35 1.96 11.44
CA ASP A 377 -7.05 2.18 12.72
C ASP A 377 -7.39 3.65 12.98
N MET A 378 -7.89 4.33 11.93
CA MET A 378 -8.16 5.76 11.96
C MET A 378 -8.96 6.18 13.20
N PRO A 379 -8.42 7.11 14.02
CA PRO A 379 -8.98 7.40 15.35
C PRO A 379 -10.18 8.36 15.35
N TYR A 380 -10.57 8.87 14.19
CA TYR A 380 -11.56 9.93 14.10
C TYR A 380 -12.99 9.38 13.97
N VAL A 381 -13.34 8.48 14.89
CA VAL A 381 -14.66 7.87 15.00
C VAL A 381 -15.70 8.84 15.58
N GLU A 382 -16.98 8.46 15.54
CA GLU A 382 -18.09 9.25 16.09
C GLU A 382 -17.80 9.73 17.53
N GLY A 383 -18.15 11.00 17.80
CA GLY A 383 -17.87 11.65 19.08
C GLY A 383 -16.54 12.39 19.18
N THR A 384 -15.55 12.06 18.33
CA THR A 384 -14.27 12.77 18.34
C THR A 384 -14.40 14.21 17.78
N PRO A 385 -13.52 15.15 18.22
CA PRO A 385 -13.54 16.53 17.74
C PRO A 385 -13.40 16.66 16.22
N VAL A 386 -12.54 15.85 15.60
CA VAL A 386 -12.30 15.88 14.15
C VAL A 386 -13.50 15.35 13.40
N HIS A 387 -14.06 14.20 13.79
CA HIS A 387 -15.28 13.66 13.19
C HIS A 387 -16.44 14.64 13.28
N THR A 388 -16.66 15.22 14.47
CA THR A 388 -17.71 16.23 14.69
C THR A 388 -17.52 17.46 13.81
N ALA A 389 -16.27 17.93 13.65
CA ALA A 389 -15.96 19.05 12.77
C ALA A 389 -16.23 18.70 11.31
N LEU A 390 -15.81 17.51 10.86
CA LEU A 390 -16.05 17.03 9.50
C LEU A 390 -17.56 16.91 9.20
N CYS A 391 -18.35 16.33 10.10
CA CYS A 391 -19.81 16.27 9.97
C CYS A 391 -20.44 17.66 9.74
N LYS A 392 -19.98 18.69 10.50
CA LYS A 392 -20.46 20.06 10.34
C LYS A 392 -20.05 20.68 8.99
N VAL A 393 -18.82 20.42 8.53
CA VAL A 393 -18.34 20.83 7.20
C VAL A 393 -19.19 20.17 6.11
N LEU A 394 -19.37 18.87 6.14
CA LEU A 394 -20.16 18.12 5.16
C LEU A 394 -21.62 18.58 5.13
N LYS A 395 -22.22 18.87 6.31
CA LYS A 395 -23.56 19.48 6.39
C LYS A 395 -23.60 20.86 5.75
N ARG A 396 -22.59 21.70 5.98
CA ARG A 396 -22.51 23.05 5.40
C ARG A 396 -22.42 23.02 3.88
N PHE A 397 -21.72 22.04 3.32
CA PHE A 397 -21.53 21.87 1.89
C PHE A 397 -22.46 20.82 1.26
N SER A 398 -23.54 20.43 1.94
CA SER A 398 -24.45 19.38 1.46
C SER A 398 -25.03 19.67 0.07
N PHE A 399 -25.25 20.94 -0.28
CA PHE A 399 -25.73 21.33 -1.61
C PHE A 399 -24.69 21.06 -2.73
N VAL A 400 -23.40 21.19 -2.40
CA VAL A 400 -22.30 20.84 -3.33
C VAL A 400 -22.22 19.33 -3.48
N ILE A 401 -22.26 18.61 -2.35
CA ILE A 401 -22.25 17.15 -2.31
C ILE A 401 -23.35 16.58 -3.20
N LYS A 402 -24.60 17.02 -3.03
CA LYS A 402 -25.74 16.59 -3.85
C LYS A 402 -25.59 16.84 -5.34
N LYS A 403 -24.77 17.82 -5.75
CA LYS A 403 -24.47 18.09 -7.18
C LYS A 403 -23.34 17.23 -7.72
N VAL A 404 -22.45 16.77 -6.84
CA VAL A 404 -21.25 15.99 -7.23
C VAL A 404 -21.53 14.49 -7.21
N GLU A 405 -22.26 13.99 -6.21
CA GLU A 405 -22.59 12.57 -6.06
C GLU A 405 -23.09 11.88 -7.35
N PRO A 406 -24.07 12.44 -8.10
CA PRO A 406 -24.53 11.79 -9.32
C PRO A 406 -23.46 11.65 -10.41
N LYS A 407 -22.41 12.50 -10.36
CA LYS A 407 -21.28 12.46 -11.32
C LYS A 407 -20.22 11.44 -10.94
N LEU A 408 -20.24 10.97 -9.69
CA LEU A 408 -19.30 9.98 -9.14
C LEU A 408 -19.86 8.56 -9.21
N GLN A 409 -21.15 8.40 -9.53
CA GLN A 409 -21.78 7.09 -9.68
C GLN A 409 -21.12 6.32 -10.82
N LYS A 410 -20.67 5.10 -10.52
CA LYS A 410 -20.17 4.14 -11.50
C LYS A 410 -21.12 2.94 -11.52
N GLY A 411 -21.85 2.80 -12.62
CA GLY A 411 -22.87 1.75 -12.75
C GLY A 411 -24.04 1.95 -11.77
N ASP A 412 -24.57 0.85 -11.24
CA ASP A 412 -25.74 0.85 -10.34
C ASP A 412 -25.40 1.15 -8.87
N VAL A 413 -24.12 1.34 -8.56
CA VAL A 413 -23.67 1.60 -7.18
C VAL A 413 -23.88 3.07 -6.81
N LYS A 414 -24.79 3.31 -5.86
CA LYS A 414 -25.02 4.65 -5.29
C LYS A 414 -23.87 5.00 -4.35
N THR A 415 -23.17 6.11 -4.65
CA THR A 415 -22.12 6.64 -3.79
C THR A 415 -22.72 7.63 -2.80
N ASP A 416 -22.70 7.31 -1.51
CA ASP A 416 -22.90 8.31 -0.44
C ASP A 416 -21.53 8.94 -0.12
N LEU A 417 -21.27 10.08 -0.72
CA LEU A 417 -20.00 10.80 -0.55
C LEU A 417 -19.76 11.24 0.90
N LYS A 418 -20.83 11.56 1.64
CA LYS A 418 -20.71 11.95 3.05
C LYS A 418 -20.28 10.77 3.90
N GLU A 419 -20.93 9.63 3.76
CA GLU A 419 -20.58 8.40 4.46
C GLU A 419 -19.17 7.93 4.10
N MET A 420 -18.84 7.93 2.81
CA MET A 420 -17.52 7.60 2.32
C MET A 420 -16.41 8.45 2.96
N LEU A 421 -16.58 9.78 3.04
CA LEU A 421 -15.60 10.67 3.66
C LEU A 421 -15.49 10.46 5.18
N LEU A 422 -16.60 10.17 5.87
CA LEU A 422 -16.58 9.86 7.30
C LEU A 422 -15.87 8.53 7.57
N ASN A 423 -16.17 7.52 6.80
CA ASN A 423 -15.55 6.19 6.93
C ASN A 423 -14.08 6.17 6.47
N THR A 424 -13.64 7.16 5.68
CA THR A 424 -12.21 7.31 5.33
C THR A 424 -11.35 7.77 6.51
N VAL A 425 -11.90 8.54 7.45
CA VAL A 425 -11.15 9.08 8.59
C VAL A 425 -11.44 8.37 9.91
N GLY A 426 -12.45 7.50 9.95
CA GLY A 426 -12.83 6.73 11.12
C GLY A 426 -12.92 5.23 10.82
N ASN A 427 -12.27 4.40 11.63
CA ASN A 427 -12.41 2.96 11.50
C ASN A 427 -13.72 2.50 12.16
N ASN A 428 -14.69 2.08 11.36
CA ASN A 428 -15.99 1.57 11.81
C ASN A 428 -16.17 0.07 11.49
N LYS A 429 -15.08 -0.68 11.20
CA LYS A 429 -15.13 -2.06 10.74
C LYS A 429 -15.36 -3.08 11.86
N GLY A 430 -15.13 -2.71 13.13
CA GLY A 430 -15.21 -3.62 14.26
C GLY A 430 -13.96 -4.47 14.50
N TYR A 431 -12.94 -4.32 13.66
CA TYR A 431 -11.61 -4.94 13.80
C TYR A 431 -10.51 -3.93 13.42
N SER A 432 -9.27 -4.24 13.84
CA SER A 432 -8.10 -3.40 13.57
C SER A 432 -7.57 -3.60 12.16
N ASP A 433 -7.04 -2.53 11.55
CA ASP A 433 -6.30 -2.59 10.29
C ASP A 433 -4.87 -3.12 10.48
N ASN A 434 -4.40 -3.18 11.73
CA ASN A 434 -3.05 -3.63 12.08
C ASN A 434 -3.02 -5.07 12.59
N ASN A 435 -3.86 -5.39 13.58
CA ASN A 435 -3.91 -6.73 14.17
C ASN A 435 -5.36 -7.22 14.18
N ALA A 436 -5.60 -8.31 13.50
CA ALA A 436 -6.96 -8.84 13.36
C ALA A 436 -6.97 -10.35 13.31
N GLU A 437 -8.11 -10.92 13.70
CA GLU A 437 -8.38 -12.35 13.65
C GLU A 437 -9.67 -12.60 12.87
N PHE A 438 -9.64 -13.56 11.97
CA PHE A 438 -10.80 -13.95 11.17
C PHE A 438 -10.95 -15.47 11.11
N GLN A 439 -12.18 -15.95 11.28
CA GLN A 439 -12.50 -17.34 10.97
C GLN A 439 -12.62 -17.48 9.44
N LEU A 440 -11.77 -18.29 8.82
CA LEU A 440 -11.86 -18.65 7.40
C LEU A 440 -12.73 -19.91 7.21
N LYS A 441 -13.16 -20.16 5.97
CA LYS A 441 -13.79 -21.43 5.60
C LYS A 441 -12.80 -22.58 5.76
N LYS A 442 -13.27 -23.70 6.28
CA LYS A 442 -12.49 -24.95 6.39
C LYS A 442 -12.42 -25.68 5.07
#